data_e902d464275cef4bccda4da56651dea4
#
_entry.id   e902d464275cef4bccda4da56651dea4
#
_cell.length_a   1.000
_cell.length_b   1.000
_cell.length_c   1.000
_cell.angle_alpha   90.00
_cell.angle_beta   90.00
_cell.angle_gamma   90.00
#
_symmetry.space_group_name_H-M   'P 1'
#
loop_
_entity.id
_entity.type
_entity.pdbx_description
1 polymer ?
#
loop_
_entity_poly.entity_id
_entity_poly.type
_entity_poly.pdbx_seq_one_letter_code
_entity_poly.pdbx_strand_id
1 'polypeptide(L)'
;MKTSLSVWSCHSYFYNHTWKNIDFIRFAGRETRAAGVELLHRFWYPDDESQSAIERALQQENLEVACVGASNNFALPDAQERAGQLRQITESVDIAAAYGAKVVRVFSGNRQEGVDFAEARRWIVDGLKAAADYAGRKNVVLCLENHGLFAGKAEQVRDIIRAVDSEALRSTFDMGNFLLVGELPGDALDVLQPLVNHVHAKDFVPVDGGYAGNTYSALNGDRYAGKVLGEGGVDVHSLLARLHQGGYDGWVSVEFEGDEEQRDGSIRSVEYVQKALESIRS
;
A
#
# COMPACT_ATOMS: atom_id res chain seq x y z
N MET A 1 0.64 6.98 -15.73
CA MET A 1 0.60 5.96 -14.63
C MET A 1 1.23 4.65 -15.12
N LYS A 2 1.93 3.92 -14.25
CA LYS A 2 2.50 2.58 -14.48
C LYS A 2 1.82 1.57 -13.53
N THR A 3 1.69 0.32 -13.93
CA THR A 3 1.12 -0.74 -13.08
C THR A 3 2.23 -1.51 -12.38
N SER A 4 2.09 -1.72 -11.08
CA SER A 4 2.93 -2.63 -10.28
C SER A 4 2.05 -3.67 -9.57
N LEU A 5 2.68 -4.76 -9.13
CA LEU A 5 2.04 -5.77 -8.29
C LEU A 5 2.62 -5.70 -6.89
N SER A 6 1.77 -5.57 -5.87
CA SER A 6 2.18 -5.65 -4.47
C SER A 6 2.43 -7.11 -4.08
N VAL A 7 3.53 -7.37 -3.39
CA VAL A 7 3.84 -8.68 -2.83
C VAL A 7 2.78 -9.15 -1.84
N TRP A 8 2.01 -8.22 -1.27
CA TRP A 8 0.88 -8.55 -0.41
C TRP A 8 -0.18 -9.39 -1.13
N SER A 9 -0.38 -9.19 -2.43
CA SER A 9 -1.28 -10.02 -3.26
C SER A 9 -0.92 -11.51 -3.23
N CYS A 10 0.33 -11.86 -2.89
CA CYS A 10 0.86 -13.21 -2.84
C CYS A 10 1.33 -13.60 -1.41
N HIS A 11 0.84 -12.93 -0.37
CA HIS A 11 1.33 -13.06 1.00
C HIS A 11 1.27 -14.49 1.57
N SER A 12 0.32 -15.32 1.15
CA SER A 12 0.21 -16.70 1.63
C SER A 12 1.44 -17.53 1.28
N TYR A 13 2.05 -17.31 0.12
CA TYR A 13 3.28 -17.99 -0.29
C TYR A 13 4.49 -17.61 0.57
N PHE A 14 4.51 -16.40 1.11
CA PHE A 14 5.54 -15.95 2.04
C PHE A 14 5.31 -16.51 3.44
N TYR A 15 4.07 -16.51 3.93
CA TYR A 15 3.75 -17.05 5.25
C TYR A 15 3.92 -18.56 5.34
N ASN A 16 3.71 -19.30 4.25
CA ASN A 16 3.98 -20.75 4.22
C ASN A 16 5.41 -21.10 3.75
N HIS A 17 6.27 -20.06 3.56
CA HIS A 17 7.68 -20.20 3.18
C HIS A 17 7.94 -20.91 1.84
N THR A 18 6.96 -20.88 0.92
CA THR A 18 7.15 -21.46 -0.44
C THR A 18 7.75 -20.46 -1.42
N TRP A 19 7.60 -19.16 -1.18
CA TRP A 19 8.21 -18.09 -1.96
C TRP A 19 9.10 -17.20 -1.13
N LYS A 20 10.12 -16.64 -1.81
CA LYS A 20 10.90 -15.48 -1.43
C LYS A 20 10.69 -14.35 -2.44
N ASN A 21 11.34 -13.20 -2.22
CA ASN A 21 11.19 -12.04 -3.12
C ASN A 21 11.58 -12.35 -4.57
N ILE A 22 12.62 -13.17 -4.80
CA ILE A 22 13.03 -13.57 -6.16
C ILE A 22 11.95 -14.38 -6.87
N ASP A 23 11.23 -15.27 -6.16
CA ASP A 23 10.14 -16.05 -6.73
C ASP A 23 8.97 -15.14 -7.12
N PHE A 24 8.63 -14.19 -6.24
CA PHE A 24 7.60 -13.18 -6.53
C PHE A 24 7.98 -12.28 -7.72
N ILE A 25 9.21 -11.80 -7.79
CA ILE A 25 9.70 -10.98 -8.90
C ILE A 25 9.59 -11.75 -10.24
N ARG A 26 9.99 -13.03 -10.24
CA ARG A 26 9.87 -13.89 -11.43
C ARG A 26 8.42 -14.12 -11.82
N PHE A 27 7.54 -14.36 -10.85
CA PHE A 27 6.12 -14.47 -11.10
C PHE A 27 5.55 -13.19 -11.72
N ALA A 28 5.82 -12.04 -11.10
CA ALA A 28 5.34 -10.76 -11.60
C ALA A 28 5.80 -10.48 -13.05
N GLY A 29 7.07 -10.74 -13.36
CA GLY A 29 7.62 -10.48 -14.69
C GLY A 29 7.20 -11.48 -15.77
N ARG A 30 6.98 -12.74 -15.42
CA ARG A 30 6.71 -13.80 -16.40
C ARG A 30 5.23 -14.06 -16.63
N GLU A 31 4.43 -13.86 -15.61
CA GLU A 31 3.02 -14.28 -15.64
C GLU A 31 2.05 -13.10 -15.58
N THR A 32 2.54 -11.88 -15.28
CA THR A 32 1.72 -10.67 -15.30
C THR A 32 2.22 -9.66 -16.31
N ARG A 33 1.45 -8.60 -16.53
CA ARG A 33 1.85 -7.45 -17.36
C ARG A 33 2.31 -6.27 -16.51
N ALA A 34 2.67 -6.48 -15.25
CA ALA A 34 3.17 -5.43 -14.39
C ALA A 34 4.50 -4.87 -14.91
N ALA A 35 4.69 -3.56 -14.80
CA ALA A 35 5.95 -2.89 -15.12
C ALA A 35 6.87 -2.79 -13.89
N GLY A 36 6.35 -3.11 -12.71
CA GLY A 36 7.11 -3.08 -11.47
C GLY A 36 6.48 -3.91 -10.37
N VAL A 37 7.17 -3.93 -9.24
CA VAL A 37 6.74 -4.64 -8.02
C VAL A 37 6.75 -3.68 -6.84
N GLU A 38 5.86 -3.93 -5.89
CA GLU A 38 5.94 -3.36 -4.55
C GLU A 38 6.39 -4.45 -3.58
N LEU A 39 7.49 -4.18 -2.89
CA LEU A 39 8.08 -5.10 -1.90
C LEU A 39 7.66 -4.68 -0.49
N LEU A 40 7.71 -5.62 0.47
CA LEU A 40 7.39 -5.34 1.87
C LEU A 40 8.59 -5.65 2.77
N HIS A 41 8.93 -4.72 3.66
CA HIS A 41 9.95 -4.90 4.68
C HIS A 41 9.70 -6.17 5.54
N ARG A 42 8.42 -6.49 5.80
CA ARG A 42 8.02 -7.70 6.52
C ARG A 42 8.53 -9.00 5.89
N PHE A 43 8.68 -9.03 4.57
CA PHE A 43 9.16 -10.18 3.80
C PHE A 43 10.62 -10.01 3.34
N TRP A 44 11.35 -9.08 3.97
CA TRP A 44 12.74 -8.82 3.67
C TRP A 44 13.63 -9.67 4.56
N TYR A 45 14.29 -10.67 3.97
CA TYR A 45 15.17 -11.61 4.64
C TYR A 45 16.59 -11.52 4.04
N PRO A 46 17.44 -10.57 4.47
CA PRO A 46 18.75 -10.31 3.85
C PRO A 46 19.72 -11.48 3.93
N ASP A 47 19.57 -12.35 4.95
CA ASP A 47 20.39 -13.54 5.10
C ASP A 47 20.03 -14.64 4.07
N ASP A 48 18.82 -14.60 3.52
CA ASP A 48 18.30 -15.58 2.58
C ASP A 48 18.48 -15.17 1.12
N GLU A 49 18.41 -13.87 0.85
CA GLU A 49 18.46 -13.30 -0.51
C GLU A 49 19.39 -12.09 -0.55
N SER A 50 20.53 -12.23 -1.19
CA SER A 50 21.45 -11.10 -1.33
C SER A 50 20.87 -9.99 -2.21
N GLN A 51 21.21 -8.75 -1.90
CA GLN A 51 20.80 -7.58 -2.68
C GLN A 51 21.11 -7.79 -4.18
N SER A 52 22.30 -8.25 -4.53
CA SER A 52 22.69 -8.49 -5.92
C SER A 52 21.89 -9.59 -6.62
N ALA A 53 21.34 -10.56 -5.88
CA ALA A 53 20.48 -11.58 -6.45
C ALA A 53 19.09 -11.01 -6.80
N ILE A 54 18.55 -10.16 -5.95
CA ILE A 54 17.28 -9.44 -6.20
C ILE A 54 17.46 -8.46 -7.37
N GLU A 55 18.55 -7.68 -7.40
CA GLU A 55 18.85 -6.77 -8.53
C GLU A 55 18.91 -7.52 -9.88
N ARG A 56 19.57 -8.67 -9.90
CA ARG A 56 19.60 -9.51 -11.11
C ARG A 56 18.22 -10.01 -11.51
N ALA A 57 17.39 -10.44 -10.55
CA ALA A 57 16.04 -10.89 -10.85
C ALA A 57 15.20 -9.75 -11.45
N LEU A 58 15.22 -8.55 -10.85
CA LEU A 58 14.54 -7.36 -11.38
C LEU A 58 14.99 -7.02 -12.80
N GLN A 59 16.30 -7.04 -13.05
CA GLN A 59 16.87 -6.79 -14.39
C GLN A 59 16.45 -7.85 -15.41
N GLN A 60 16.51 -9.14 -15.04
CA GLN A 60 16.13 -10.25 -15.92
C GLN A 60 14.65 -10.20 -16.32
N GLU A 61 13.80 -9.81 -15.40
CA GLU A 61 12.35 -9.71 -15.65
C GLU A 61 11.91 -8.31 -16.11
N ASN A 62 12.87 -7.36 -16.28
CA ASN A 62 12.62 -5.97 -16.69
C ASN A 62 11.59 -5.25 -15.80
N LEU A 63 11.71 -5.41 -14.49
CA LEU A 63 10.83 -4.81 -13.50
C LEU A 63 11.52 -3.72 -12.69
N GLU A 64 10.79 -2.64 -12.40
CA GLU A 64 11.20 -1.59 -11.46
C GLU A 64 10.62 -1.89 -10.06
N VAL A 65 11.28 -1.40 -9.00
CA VAL A 65 10.66 -1.37 -7.67
C VAL A 65 9.84 -0.08 -7.56
N ALA A 66 8.53 -0.23 -7.52
CA ALA A 66 7.58 0.88 -7.45
C ALA A 66 7.53 1.51 -6.06
N CYS A 67 7.54 0.65 -5.04
CA CYS A 67 7.38 1.02 -3.64
C CYS A 67 7.98 -0.06 -2.73
N VAL A 68 8.35 0.35 -1.51
CA VAL A 68 8.64 -0.57 -0.41
C VAL A 68 7.67 -0.26 0.74
N GLY A 69 6.86 -1.24 1.15
CA GLY A 69 5.92 -1.07 2.26
C GLY A 69 6.57 -1.34 3.61
N ALA A 70 6.50 -0.39 4.53
CA ALA A 70 6.75 -0.62 5.95
C ALA A 70 5.48 -1.17 6.63
N SER A 71 5.64 -1.91 7.73
CA SER A 71 4.52 -2.45 8.53
C SER A 71 4.49 -1.82 9.93
N ASN A 72 4.82 -0.54 10.02
CA ASN A 72 4.99 0.21 11.25
C ASN A 72 3.68 0.47 12.01
N ASN A 73 3.79 0.67 13.32
CA ASN A 73 2.71 1.09 14.20
C ASN A 73 3.24 2.11 15.23
N PHE A 74 2.95 3.40 15.04
CA PHE A 74 3.35 4.43 16.00
C PHE A 74 2.38 4.63 17.17
N ALA A 75 1.19 4.00 17.15
CA ALA A 75 0.21 4.12 18.21
C ALA A 75 0.50 3.22 19.43
N LEU A 76 1.77 2.91 19.68
CA LEU A 76 2.24 2.09 20.80
C LEU A 76 2.57 2.96 22.01
N PRO A 77 2.20 2.57 23.25
CA PRO A 77 2.48 3.37 24.45
C PRO A 77 3.96 3.40 24.81
N ASP A 78 4.70 2.33 24.54
CA ASP A 78 6.11 2.25 24.86
C ASP A 78 6.99 3.01 23.85
N ALA A 79 7.86 3.88 24.35
CA ALA A 79 8.72 4.72 23.52
C ALA A 79 9.83 3.91 22.81
N GLN A 80 10.31 2.81 23.41
CA GLN A 80 11.33 1.97 22.77
C GLN A 80 10.72 1.17 21.62
N GLU A 81 9.47 0.70 21.78
CA GLU A 81 8.73 0.07 20.70
C GLU A 81 8.51 1.05 19.54
N ARG A 82 8.11 2.30 19.82
CA ARG A 82 7.99 3.34 18.78
C ARG A 82 9.33 3.63 18.08
N ALA A 83 10.44 3.62 18.81
CA ALA A 83 11.76 3.75 18.20
C ALA A 83 12.09 2.54 17.28
N GLY A 84 11.61 1.36 17.61
CA GLY A 84 11.67 0.18 16.74
C GLY A 84 10.87 0.37 15.44
N GLN A 85 9.68 0.98 15.52
CA GLN A 85 8.88 1.31 14.34
C GLN A 85 9.55 2.34 13.43
N LEU A 86 10.21 3.32 14.01
CA LEU A 86 11.01 4.29 13.23
C LEU A 86 12.17 3.60 12.50
N ARG A 87 12.89 2.69 13.17
CA ARG A 87 13.95 1.90 12.51
C ARG A 87 13.41 1.10 11.33
N GLN A 88 12.26 0.44 11.47
CA GLN A 88 11.63 -0.30 10.38
C GLN A 88 11.36 0.59 9.15
N ILE A 89 10.90 1.83 9.36
CA ILE A 89 10.69 2.76 8.24
C ILE A 89 12.04 3.19 7.65
N THR A 90 13.05 3.49 8.45
CA THR A 90 14.37 3.90 7.92
C THR A 90 15.04 2.77 7.14
N GLU A 91 14.92 1.52 7.58
CA GLU A 91 15.36 0.34 6.83
C GLU A 91 14.59 0.18 5.51
N SER A 92 13.27 0.40 5.52
CA SER A 92 12.46 0.40 4.29
C SER A 92 12.89 1.48 3.31
N VAL A 93 13.25 2.68 3.81
CA VAL A 93 13.79 3.78 3.00
C VAL A 93 15.15 3.42 2.41
N ASP A 94 16.02 2.77 3.17
CA ASP A 94 17.33 2.33 2.67
C ASP A 94 17.19 1.25 1.59
N ILE A 95 16.25 0.30 1.77
CA ILE A 95 15.90 -0.69 0.75
C ILE A 95 15.38 0.01 -0.51
N ALA A 96 14.40 0.92 -0.36
CA ALA A 96 13.85 1.68 -1.48
C ALA A 96 14.94 2.42 -2.27
N ALA A 97 15.81 3.14 -1.56
CA ALA A 97 16.92 3.88 -2.17
C ALA A 97 17.90 2.95 -2.92
N ALA A 98 18.20 1.76 -2.36
CA ALA A 98 19.10 0.79 -2.98
C ALA A 98 18.57 0.26 -4.31
N TYR A 99 17.24 0.10 -4.44
CA TYR A 99 16.60 -0.35 -5.69
C TYR A 99 16.04 0.78 -6.55
N GLY A 100 16.34 2.04 -6.24
CA GLY A 100 15.89 3.20 -7.03
C GLY A 100 14.43 3.58 -6.86
N ALA A 101 13.69 2.92 -5.95
CA ALA A 101 12.32 3.28 -5.62
C ALA A 101 12.25 4.66 -4.93
N LYS A 102 11.23 5.44 -5.26
CA LYS A 102 11.04 6.79 -4.73
C LYS A 102 9.97 6.87 -3.66
N VAL A 103 9.31 5.77 -3.37
CA VAL A 103 8.16 5.69 -2.47
C VAL A 103 8.38 4.63 -1.40
N VAL A 104 8.07 4.99 -0.16
CA VAL A 104 7.88 4.03 0.94
C VAL A 104 6.48 4.21 1.50
N ARG A 105 5.65 3.17 1.44
CA ARG A 105 4.34 3.17 2.05
C ARG A 105 4.49 2.95 3.56
N VAL A 106 3.78 3.77 4.35
CA VAL A 106 3.78 3.72 5.81
C VAL A 106 2.36 3.72 6.37
N PHE A 107 2.20 3.20 7.58
CA PHE A 107 0.96 3.25 8.33
C PHE A 107 1.02 4.31 9.45
N SER A 108 -0.16 4.75 9.92
CA SER A 108 -0.28 5.50 11.16
C SER A 108 -0.08 4.60 12.39
N GLY A 109 -0.77 3.49 12.39
CA GLY A 109 -0.78 2.49 13.46
C GLY A 109 -2.18 2.03 13.83
N ASN A 110 -2.26 1.02 14.68
CA ASN A 110 -3.50 0.42 15.15
C ASN A 110 -3.83 0.90 16.57
N ARG A 111 -5.13 1.11 16.83
CA ARG A 111 -5.61 1.47 18.17
C ARG A 111 -5.19 0.41 19.19
N GLN A 112 -4.69 0.88 20.32
CA GLN A 112 -4.33 0.05 21.47
C GLN A 112 -5.38 0.25 22.57
N GLU A 113 -5.71 -0.81 23.28
CA GLU A 113 -6.61 -0.74 24.44
C GLU A 113 -5.98 0.13 25.55
N GLY A 114 -6.78 0.99 26.16
CA GLY A 114 -6.32 1.87 27.22
C GLY A 114 -5.49 3.08 26.78
N VAL A 115 -5.20 3.21 25.49
CA VAL A 115 -4.46 4.38 24.95
C VAL A 115 -5.43 5.46 24.51
N ASP A 116 -5.24 6.69 24.98
CA ASP A 116 -5.98 7.85 24.55
C ASP A 116 -5.72 8.17 23.07
N PHE A 117 -6.80 8.47 22.33
CA PHE A 117 -6.73 8.70 20.90
C PHE A 117 -5.87 9.92 20.53
N ALA A 118 -6.00 11.01 21.28
CA ALA A 118 -5.23 12.23 21.01
C ALA A 118 -3.75 12.05 21.35
N GLU A 119 -3.46 11.25 22.36
CA GLU A 119 -2.08 10.90 22.72
C GLU A 119 -1.42 10.02 21.64
N ALA A 120 -2.10 8.96 21.20
CA ALA A 120 -1.62 8.13 20.10
C ALA A 120 -1.39 8.94 18.82
N ARG A 121 -2.31 9.88 18.51
CA ARG A 121 -2.18 10.76 17.35
C ARG A 121 -0.92 11.64 17.43
N ARG A 122 -0.54 12.13 18.62
CA ARG A 122 0.73 12.87 18.79
C ARG A 122 1.93 11.98 18.47
N TRP A 123 1.98 10.76 19.01
CA TRP A 123 3.06 9.81 18.73
C TRP A 123 3.16 9.46 17.24
N ILE A 124 2.03 9.31 16.55
CA ILE A 124 1.96 9.08 15.11
C ILE A 124 2.60 10.26 14.35
N VAL A 125 2.20 11.49 14.66
CA VAL A 125 2.73 12.70 14.01
C VAL A 125 4.23 12.85 14.27
N ASP A 126 4.68 12.68 15.51
CA ASP A 126 6.10 12.80 15.89
C ASP A 126 6.95 11.72 15.19
N GLY A 127 6.46 10.47 15.17
CA GLY A 127 7.13 9.35 14.50
C GLY A 127 7.23 9.53 12.99
N LEU A 128 6.13 9.92 12.34
CA LEU A 128 6.11 10.20 10.91
C LEU A 128 6.98 11.40 10.53
N LYS A 129 7.04 12.43 11.38
CA LYS A 129 7.93 13.58 11.16
C LYS A 129 9.39 13.16 11.15
N ALA A 130 9.83 12.42 12.17
CA ALA A 130 11.19 11.90 12.24
C ALA A 130 11.53 10.98 11.05
N ALA A 131 10.58 10.15 10.63
CA ALA A 131 10.73 9.29 9.46
C ALA A 131 10.81 10.08 8.16
N ALA A 132 9.96 11.10 7.98
CA ALA A 132 9.96 11.97 6.80
C ALA A 132 11.26 12.77 6.66
N ASP A 133 11.83 13.26 7.77
CA ASP A 133 13.14 13.90 7.78
C ASP A 133 14.25 12.96 7.30
N TYR A 134 14.18 11.67 7.66
CA TYR A 134 15.13 10.68 7.16
C TYR A 134 14.93 10.41 5.67
N ALA A 135 13.70 10.16 5.24
CA ALA A 135 13.35 9.85 3.86
C ALA A 135 13.71 10.98 2.90
N GLY A 136 13.44 12.23 3.29
CA GLY A 136 13.79 13.43 2.50
C GLY A 136 15.29 13.52 2.20
N ARG A 137 16.15 13.18 3.16
CA ARG A 137 17.61 13.14 2.93
C ARG A 137 18.05 12.06 1.92
N LYS A 138 17.21 11.04 1.71
CA LYS A 138 17.46 9.95 0.74
C LYS A 138 16.74 10.15 -0.60
N ASN A 139 16.04 11.29 -0.78
CA ASN A 139 15.17 11.56 -1.94
C ASN A 139 14.09 10.48 -2.11
N VAL A 140 13.51 10.01 -1.01
CA VAL A 140 12.38 9.08 -0.93
C VAL A 140 11.22 9.81 -0.27
N VAL A 141 10.00 9.60 -0.77
CA VAL A 141 8.76 10.13 -0.22
C VAL A 141 8.06 9.02 0.56
N LEU A 142 7.73 9.30 1.81
CA LEU A 142 6.82 8.45 2.58
C LEU A 142 5.39 8.69 2.10
N CYS A 143 4.62 7.62 1.93
CA CYS A 143 3.21 7.69 1.57
C CYS A 143 2.37 7.03 2.65
N LEU A 144 1.62 7.84 3.41
CA LEU A 144 0.70 7.39 4.44
C LEU A 144 -0.53 6.75 3.80
N GLU A 145 -0.75 5.47 4.07
CA GLU A 145 -1.92 4.74 3.58
C GLU A 145 -3.15 5.01 4.46
N ASN A 146 -4.30 5.17 3.81
CA ASN A 146 -5.60 5.18 4.49
C ASN A 146 -5.92 3.78 5.02
N HIS A 147 -5.55 3.55 6.29
CA HIS A 147 -5.70 2.28 6.96
C HIS A 147 -5.99 2.45 8.46
N GLY A 148 -6.88 1.60 9.01
CA GLY A 148 -7.21 1.58 10.43
C GLY A 148 -7.98 2.81 10.90
N LEU A 149 -7.94 3.09 12.22
CA LEU A 149 -8.80 4.11 12.83
C LEU A 149 -8.20 5.52 12.87
N PHE A 150 -6.87 5.64 12.82
CA PHE A 150 -6.20 6.95 12.91
C PHE A 150 -6.08 7.64 11.56
N ALA A 151 -5.98 6.85 10.49
CA ALA A 151 -5.83 7.33 9.11
C ALA A 151 -6.82 6.61 8.16
N GLY A 152 -7.96 6.14 8.64
CA GLY A 152 -8.93 5.41 7.81
C GLY A 152 -9.66 6.33 6.83
N LYS A 153 -10.08 7.51 7.28
CA LYS A 153 -10.78 8.50 6.46
C LYS A 153 -9.85 9.48 5.80
N ALA A 154 -10.25 9.99 4.65
CA ALA A 154 -9.48 10.94 3.86
C ALA A 154 -9.08 12.20 4.64
N GLU A 155 -10.00 12.76 5.42
CA GLU A 155 -9.70 13.91 6.26
C GLU A 155 -8.66 13.62 7.33
N GLN A 156 -8.69 12.41 7.93
CA GLN A 156 -7.70 12.00 8.91
C GLN A 156 -6.30 11.89 8.30
N VAL A 157 -6.19 11.30 7.10
CA VAL A 157 -4.93 11.21 6.34
C VAL A 157 -4.40 12.62 6.04
N ARG A 158 -5.25 13.48 5.47
CA ARG A 158 -4.90 14.89 5.17
C ARG A 158 -4.39 15.62 6.42
N ASP A 159 -5.09 15.48 7.53
CA ASP A 159 -4.79 16.21 8.77
C ASP A 159 -3.51 15.70 9.45
N ILE A 160 -3.18 14.40 9.30
CA ILE A 160 -1.88 13.87 9.74
C ILE A 160 -0.76 14.41 8.84
N ILE A 161 -0.92 14.38 7.52
CA ILE A 161 0.08 14.89 6.57
C ILE A 161 0.36 16.38 6.84
N ARG A 162 -0.70 17.18 7.04
CA ARG A 162 -0.58 18.60 7.38
C ARG A 162 0.10 18.83 8.73
N ALA A 163 -0.20 17.99 9.74
CA ALA A 163 0.42 18.14 11.07
C ALA A 163 1.90 17.76 11.07
N VAL A 164 2.32 16.82 10.22
CA VAL A 164 3.75 16.48 10.03
C VAL A 164 4.49 17.60 9.32
N ASP A 165 3.85 18.33 8.44
CA ASP A 165 4.37 19.50 7.72
C ASP A 165 5.72 19.21 7.02
N SER A 166 5.74 18.14 6.20
CA SER A 166 6.92 17.76 5.43
C SER A 166 6.55 17.43 3.98
N GLU A 167 7.35 17.92 3.04
CA GLU A 167 7.19 17.56 1.62
C GLU A 167 7.54 16.10 1.34
N ALA A 168 8.29 15.46 2.23
CA ALA A 168 8.61 14.03 2.16
C ALA A 168 7.51 13.12 2.73
N LEU A 169 6.32 13.64 3.06
CA LEU A 169 5.14 12.85 3.42
C LEU A 169 3.96 13.20 2.51
N ARG A 170 3.43 12.18 1.85
CA ARG A 170 2.28 12.24 0.95
C ARG A 170 1.30 11.12 1.29
N SER A 171 0.31 10.87 0.44
CA SER A 171 -0.69 9.81 0.62
C SER A 171 -0.46 8.64 -0.32
N THR A 172 -0.55 7.41 0.20
CA THR A 172 -0.98 6.24 -0.55
C THR A 172 -2.50 6.22 -0.53
N PHE A 173 -3.12 6.28 -1.70
CA PHE A 173 -4.56 6.18 -1.87
C PHE A 173 -4.92 4.71 -2.13
N ASP A 174 -5.36 4.01 -1.07
CA ASP A 174 -5.93 2.66 -1.21
C ASP A 174 -7.42 2.78 -1.53
N MET A 175 -7.82 2.27 -2.70
CA MET A 175 -9.19 2.44 -3.20
C MET A 175 -10.22 1.64 -2.40
N GLY A 176 -9.83 0.49 -1.82
CA GLY A 176 -10.76 -0.41 -1.11
C GLY A 176 -10.95 -0.06 0.36
N ASN A 177 -9.89 0.35 1.04
CA ASN A 177 -9.90 0.54 2.50
C ASN A 177 -10.89 1.60 2.99
N PHE A 178 -11.28 2.58 2.16
CA PHE A 178 -12.29 3.58 2.52
C PHE A 178 -13.65 2.95 2.83
N LEU A 179 -14.02 1.86 2.15
CA LEU A 179 -15.27 1.16 2.42
C LEU A 179 -15.33 0.61 3.85
N LEU A 180 -14.18 0.21 4.41
CA LEU A 180 -14.09 -0.34 5.77
C LEU A 180 -14.33 0.71 6.87
N VAL A 181 -14.24 1.99 6.52
CA VAL A 181 -14.53 3.11 7.43
C VAL A 181 -15.81 3.87 7.04
N GLY A 182 -16.60 3.32 6.11
CA GLY A 182 -17.86 3.89 5.66
C GLY A 182 -17.70 5.20 4.88
N GLU A 183 -16.63 5.32 4.11
CA GLU A 183 -16.37 6.45 3.22
C GLU A 183 -16.35 5.97 1.76
N LEU A 184 -16.96 6.72 0.85
CA LEU A 184 -16.89 6.38 -0.57
C LEU A 184 -15.53 6.79 -1.14
N PRO A 185 -14.83 5.89 -1.88
CA PRO A 185 -13.51 6.22 -2.44
C PRO A 185 -13.52 7.45 -3.35
N GLY A 186 -14.64 7.72 -4.04
CA GLY A 186 -14.83 8.92 -4.86
C GLY A 186 -14.79 10.22 -4.05
N ASP A 187 -15.47 10.24 -2.90
CA ASP A 187 -15.50 11.41 -2.00
C ASP A 187 -14.13 11.60 -1.33
N ALA A 188 -13.50 10.49 -0.95
CA ALA A 188 -12.15 10.49 -0.38
C ALA A 188 -11.12 11.07 -1.36
N LEU A 189 -11.26 10.77 -2.66
CA LEU A 189 -10.37 11.31 -3.68
C LEU A 189 -10.51 12.83 -3.83
N ASP A 190 -11.71 13.40 -3.66
CA ASP A 190 -11.90 14.86 -3.67
C ASP A 190 -11.05 15.57 -2.60
N VAL A 191 -10.84 14.90 -1.46
CA VAL A 191 -10.02 15.43 -0.36
C VAL A 191 -8.52 15.22 -0.56
N LEU A 192 -8.14 14.03 -1.08
CA LEU A 192 -6.74 13.59 -1.08
C LEU A 192 -6.01 13.78 -2.40
N GLN A 193 -6.70 14.03 -3.51
CA GLN A 193 -6.09 14.10 -4.85
C GLN A 193 -4.79 14.92 -4.92
N PRO A 194 -4.68 16.11 -4.28
CA PRO A 194 -3.44 16.90 -4.31
C PRO A 194 -2.28 16.29 -3.51
N LEU A 195 -2.56 15.29 -2.66
CA LEU A 195 -1.61 14.65 -1.78
C LEU A 195 -1.22 13.25 -2.24
N VAL A 196 -1.94 12.68 -3.21
CA VAL A 196 -1.69 11.31 -3.70
C VAL A 196 -0.35 11.25 -4.42
N ASN A 197 0.52 10.34 -3.96
CA ASN A 197 1.81 10.06 -4.59
C ASN A 197 2.05 8.56 -4.83
N HIS A 198 1.17 7.71 -4.31
CA HIS A 198 1.10 6.28 -4.58
C HIS A 198 -0.35 5.81 -4.54
N VAL A 199 -0.66 4.73 -5.25
CA VAL A 199 -2.03 4.20 -5.33
C VAL A 199 -2.00 2.69 -5.11
N HIS A 200 -2.86 2.21 -4.21
CA HIS A 200 -3.22 0.80 -4.12
C HIS A 200 -4.57 0.59 -4.81
N ALA A 201 -4.59 -0.23 -5.85
CA ALA A 201 -5.81 -0.70 -6.48
C ALA A 201 -6.26 -1.98 -5.75
N LYS A 202 -7.36 -1.84 -5.03
CA LYS A 202 -8.00 -2.88 -4.23
C LYS A 202 -9.52 -2.82 -4.44
N ASP A 203 -10.16 -3.96 -4.50
CA ASP A 203 -11.60 -4.04 -4.72
C ASP A 203 -12.28 -4.93 -3.68
N PHE A 204 -13.41 -4.48 -3.18
CA PHE A 204 -14.22 -5.15 -2.19
C PHE A 204 -15.68 -5.19 -2.60
N VAL A 205 -16.40 -6.20 -2.12
CA VAL A 205 -17.86 -6.31 -2.23
C VAL A 205 -18.45 -6.53 -0.83
N PRO A 206 -19.59 -5.88 -0.49
CA PRO A 206 -20.27 -6.19 0.74
C PRO A 206 -20.80 -7.62 0.71
N VAL A 207 -20.71 -8.33 1.84
CA VAL A 207 -21.17 -9.71 1.99
C VAL A 207 -22.01 -9.88 3.25
N ASP A 208 -22.92 -10.83 3.23
CA ASP A 208 -23.76 -11.16 4.40
C ASP A 208 -23.05 -12.12 5.38
N GLY A 209 -23.71 -12.42 6.49
CA GLY A 209 -23.18 -13.27 7.54
C GLY A 209 -23.01 -14.75 7.14
N GLY A 210 -23.53 -15.16 6.00
CA GLY A 210 -23.40 -16.52 5.46
C GLY A 210 -22.20 -16.73 4.52
N TYR A 211 -21.46 -15.65 4.23
CA TYR A 211 -20.27 -15.76 3.37
C TYR A 211 -19.19 -16.64 4.00
N ALA A 212 -18.73 -17.65 3.26
CA ALA A 212 -17.80 -18.67 3.75
C ALA A 212 -16.32 -18.32 3.58
N GLY A 213 -16.01 -17.29 2.77
CA GLY A 213 -14.63 -16.84 2.49
C GLY A 213 -14.09 -15.86 3.53
N ASN A 214 -12.91 -15.33 3.26
CA ASN A 214 -12.28 -14.30 4.08
C ASN A 214 -13.06 -12.99 4.03
N THR A 215 -13.17 -12.33 5.18
CA THR A 215 -13.91 -11.06 5.26
C THR A 215 -13.18 -10.04 6.11
N TYR A 216 -13.40 -8.78 5.76
CA TYR A 216 -12.92 -7.59 6.44
C TYR A 216 -14.11 -6.89 7.10
N SER A 217 -13.99 -6.58 8.39
CA SER A 217 -15.04 -5.90 9.13
C SER A 217 -14.92 -4.39 8.99
N ALA A 218 -15.99 -3.75 8.57
CA ALA A 218 -16.10 -2.30 8.57
C ALA A 218 -16.50 -1.77 9.96
N LEU A 219 -16.28 -0.47 10.20
CA LEU A 219 -16.57 0.17 11.48
C LEU A 219 -18.06 0.18 11.84
N ASN A 220 -18.94 0.14 10.86
CA ASN A 220 -20.40 0.08 11.04
C ASN A 220 -20.93 -1.35 11.25
N GLY A 221 -20.05 -2.35 11.27
CA GLY A 221 -20.39 -3.76 11.45
C GLY A 221 -20.64 -4.52 10.13
N ASP A 222 -20.66 -3.85 8.99
CA ASP A 222 -20.73 -4.52 7.68
C ASP A 222 -19.48 -5.36 7.45
N ARG A 223 -19.62 -6.36 6.58
CA ARG A 223 -18.54 -7.24 6.18
C ARG A 223 -18.30 -7.11 4.67
N TYR A 224 -17.04 -7.13 4.31
CA TYR A 224 -16.59 -7.06 2.92
C TYR A 224 -15.70 -8.25 2.59
N ALA A 225 -15.81 -8.76 1.37
CA ALA A 225 -14.89 -9.73 0.80
C ALA A 225 -14.04 -9.04 -0.28
N GLY A 226 -12.74 -9.38 -0.34
CA GLY A 226 -11.87 -8.94 -1.42
C GLY A 226 -12.29 -9.58 -2.75
N LYS A 227 -12.04 -8.88 -3.85
CA LYS A 227 -12.35 -9.33 -5.21
C LYS A 227 -11.21 -9.03 -6.18
N VAL A 228 -11.19 -9.75 -7.28
CA VAL A 228 -10.44 -9.34 -8.47
C VAL A 228 -10.92 -7.96 -8.89
N LEU A 229 -9.98 -7.08 -9.25
CA LEU A 229 -10.31 -5.71 -9.64
C LEU A 229 -11.35 -5.67 -10.76
N GLY A 230 -12.39 -4.88 -10.55
CA GLY A 230 -13.52 -4.76 -11.46
C GLY A 230 -14.64 -5.81 -11.24
N GLU A 231 -14.47 -6.72 -10.30
CA GLU A 231 -15.50 -7.72 -9.93
C GLU A 231 -16.16 -7.39 -8.57
N GLY A 232 -15.70 -6.33 -7.90
CA GLY A 232 -16.24 -5.83 -6.64
C GLY A 232 -17.13 -4.60 -6.81
N GLY A 233 -17.16 -3.77 -5.78
CA GLY A 233 -17.99 -2.57 -5.71
C GLY A 233 -17.23 -1.25 -5.86
N VAL A 234 -15.90 -1.29 -5.99
CA VAL A 234 -15.09 -0.08 -6.19
C VAL A 234 -15.04 0.27 -7.68
N ASP A 235 -15.45 1.49 -8.03
CA ASP A 235 -15.30 1.98 -9.41
C ASP A 235 -13.85 2.39 -9.70
N VAL A 236 -12.98 1.36 -9.80
CA VAL A 236 -11.54 1.51 -10.02
C VAL A 236 -11.25 2.31 -11.29
N HIS A 237 -12.01 2.07 -12.37
CA HIS A 237 -11.80 2.78 -13.64
C HIS A 237 -12.04 4.29 -13.50
N SER A 238 -13.14 4.69 -12.88
CA SER A 238 -13.46 6.11 -12.65
C SER A 238 -12.42 6.78 -11.75
N LEU A 239 -11.97 6.10 -10.68
CA LEU A 239 -10.92 6.63 -9.79
C LEU A 239 -9.60 6.85 -10.53
N LEU A 240 -9.17 5.87 -11.36
CA LEU A 240 -7.96 6.00 -12.18
C LEU A 240 -8.08 7.15 -13.20
N ALA A 241 -9.26 7.29 -13.84
CA ALA A 241 -9.51 8.38 -14.79
C ALA A 241 -9.42 9.76 -14.10
N ARG A 242 -10.01 9.91 -12.91
CA ARG A 242 -9.93 11.14 -12.12
C ARG A 242 -8.52 11.45 -11.65
N LEU A 243 -7.77 10.46 -11.19
CA LEU A 243 -6.35 10.60 -10.82
C LEU A 243 -5.53 11.10 -12.01
N HIS A 244 -5.72 10.49 -13.19
CA HIS A 244 -5.06 10.92 -14.43
C HIS A 244 -5.40 12.36 -14.82
N GLN A 245 -6.68 12.73 -14.79
CA GLN A 245 -7.14 14.10 -15.05
C GLN A 245 -6.56 15.10 -14.06
N GLY A 246 -6.32 14.70 -12.82
CA GLY A 246 -5.64 15.48 -11.79
C GLY A 246 -4.12 15.54 -11.92
N GLY A 247 -3.55 14.93 -12.96
CA GLY A 247 -2.11 14.95 -13.25
C GLY A 247 -1.29 13.87 -12.54
N TYR A 248 -1.94 12.88 -11.88
CA TYR A 248 -1.22 11.75 -11.32
C TYR A 248 -0.69 10.83 -12.42
N ASP A 249 0.61 10.58 -12.43
CA ASP A 249 1.29 9.70 -13.40
C ASP A 249 2.18 8.63 -12.74
N GLY A 250 2.08 8.50 -11.42
CA GLY A 250 2.85 7.57 -10.60
C GLY A 250 2.47 6.09 -10.76
N TRP A 251 2.74 5.31 -9.74
CA TRP A 251 2.48 3.87 -9.70
C TRP A 251 1.09 3.55 -9.19
N VAL A 252 0.46 2.56 -9.83
CA VAL A 252 -0.77 1.91 -9.37
C VAL A 252 -0.39 0.47 -9.01
N SER A 253 -0.21 0.20 -7.73
CA SER A 253 0.08 -1.14 -7.20
C SER A 253 -1.21 -1.91 -7.02
N VAL A 254 -1.30 -3.06 -7.66
CA VAL A 254 -2.39 -4.01 -7.44
C VAL A 254 -2.19 -4.69 -6.10
N GLU A 255 -3.21 -4.65 -5.25
CA GLU A 255 -3.23 -5.33 -3.96
C GLU A 255 -4.47 -6.23 -3.88
N PHE A 256 -4.33 -7.46 -4.42
CA PHE A 256 -5.40 -8.46 -4.45
C PHE A 256 -5.56 -9.12 -3.08
N GLU A 257 -6.79 -9.16 -2.57
CA GLU A 257 -7.15 -9.76 -1.28
C GLU A 257 -8.42 -10.64 -1.37
N GLY A 258 -8.71 -11.21 -2.56
CA GLY A 258 -9.84 -12.09 -2.77
C GLY A 258 -9.59 -13.53 -2.29
N ASP A 259 -10.64 -14.36 -2.39
CA ASP A 259 -10.61 -15.79 -2.03
C ASP A 259 -10.07 -16.67 -3.16
N GLU A 260 -9.95 -16.13 -4.36
CA GLU A 260 -9.36 -16.84 -5.49
C GLU A 260 -7.89 -17.18 -5.19
N GLU A 261 -7.35 -18.15 -5.94
CA GLU A 261 -5.93 -18.46 -5.87
C GLU A 261 -5.12 -17.17 -6.14
N GLN A 262 -4.13 -16.86 -5.26
CA GLN A 262 -3.50 -15.54 -5.25
C GLN A 262 -2.77 -15.18 -6.55
N ARG A 263 -2.19 -16.16 -7.26
CA ARG A 263 -1.58 -15.92 -8.59
C ARG A 263 -2.64 -15.57 -9.63
N ASP A 264 -3.74 -16.34 -9.69
CA ASP A 264 -4.82 -16.08 -10.64
C ASP A 264 -5.48 -14.72 -10.39
N GLY A 265 -5.82 -14.42 -9.14
CA GLY A 265 -6.38 -13.13 -8.75
C GLY A 265 -5.45 -11.95 -9.04
N SER A 266 -4.13 -12.13 -8.83
CA SER A 266 -3.13 -11.12 -9.16
C SER A 266 -3.00 -10.88 -10.66
N ILE A 267 -2.94 -11.94 -11.47
CA ILE A 267 -2.85 -11.85 -12.94
C ILE A 267 -4.04 -11.07 -13.48
N ARG A 268 -5.27 -11.49 -13.12
CA ARG A 268 -6.52 -10.88 -13.60
C ARG A 268 -6.63 -9.41 -13.16
N SER A 269 -6.23 -9.10 -11.93
CA SER A 269 -6.26 -7.74 -11.40
C SER A 269 -5.25 -6.83 -12.09
N VAL A 270 -4.02 -7.31 -12.37
CA VAL A 270 -3.03 -6.55 -13.16
C VAL A 270 -3.54 -6.30 -14.57
N GLU A 271 -4.13 -7.30 -15.22
CA GLU A 271 -4.72 -7.13 -16.56
C GLU A 271 -5.83 -6.10 -16.58
N TYR A 272 -6.68 -6.09 -15.55
CA TYR A 272 -7.74 -5.09 -15.42
C TYR A 272 -7.18 -3.68 -15.37
N VAL A 273 -6.18 -3.42 -14.50
CA VAL A 273 -5.53 -2.09 -14.39
C VAL A 273 -4.89 -1.70 -15.72
N GLN A 274 -4.19 -2.61 -16.39
CA GLN A 274 -3.58 -2.33 -17.69
C GLN A 274 -4.61 -1.89 -18.73
N LYS A 275 -5.71 -2.62 -18.86
CA LYS A 275 -6.81 -2.28 -19.79
C LYS A 275 -7.44 -0.93 -19.44
N ALA A 276 -7.66 -0.65 -18.14
CA ALA A 276 -8.18 0.62 -17.67
C ALA A 276 -7.25 1.78 -18.05
N LEU A 277 -5.94 1.64 -17.81
CA LEU A 277 -4.96 2.67 -18.14
C LEU A 277 -4.80 2.88 -19.66
N GLU A 278 -4.90 1.83 -20.48
CA GLU A 278 -4.91 1.93 -21.94
C GLU A 278 -6.13 2.72 -22.41
N SER A 279 -7.30 2.45 -21.87
CA SER A 279 -8.55 3.15 -22.19
C SER A 279 -8.54 4.63 -21.76
N ILE A 280 -7.92 4.98 -20.64
CA ILE A 280 -7.83 6.35 -20.13
C ILE A 280 -6.89 7.23 -20.97
N ARG A 281 -5.88 6.61 -21.60
CA ARG A 281 -4.90 7.33 -22.45
C ARG A 281 -5.39 7.53 -23.90
N SER A 282 -6.39 6.76 -24.35
CA SER A 282 -6.97 6.84 -25.70
C SER A 282 -7.96 8.00 -25.85
#